data_fd6ad00625e2519f7dc90d69a5afae48
#
_entry.id   fd6ad00625e2519f7dc90d69a5afae48
#
_cell.length_a   1.000
_cell.length_b   1.000
_cell.length_c   1.000
_cell.angle_alpha   90.00
_cell.angle_beta   90.00
_cell.angle_gamma   90.00
#
_symmetry.space_group_name_H-M   'P 1'
#
loop_
_entity.id
_entity.type
_entity.pdbx_description
1 polymer ?
#
loop_
_entity_poly.entity_id
_entity_poly.type
_entity_poly.pdbx_seq_one_letter_code
_entity_poly.pdbx_strand_id
1 'polypeptide(L)'
;MSRRRLPSHLQLPIDGLDQDGHGVASYGTRKVRVKAGLPGETVNARVVGRRKGAVLTVAEAVEASSKDRVHPACAFYPRCGGCSAQHLSHARQVEHKQTQLLQELAANQVSYGRLRSPVCGPIVGYRRKARLGVRRLNGDVLVGFRESFGGRIVRMSQCVALAAPFDELLKPLSVMLGSLSIPDAIPQLETAVGDDSAAFVLRHLEPLTAGDVRILGEFEQRHRVSVFTQSGGYDTVRALNSSNAGEFLHYGLVEQGVDFEFSVTDFVQVNAHINAALVRSVLAGLQVGPGDHVLDLFCGLGNFSLPLARKGAHVIGLESSDSSVQRAQHNAKRNGLTALTQFQVADLHAPGTSFDNLTVSPMVTAAVLDPPRSGAGPELNRWLVPTLQRIAYVSCNPVTFARDAAVLTANGFELAEVGVYDMFPNTAHVETLGLFIRVGASTNG
;
A
#
# COMPACT_ATOMS: atom_id res chain seq x y z
N MET A 1 -24.49 32.97 -20.04
CA MET A 1 -23.68 33.45 -18.91
C MET A 1 -22.23 33.17 -19.19
N SER A 2 -21.40 34.21 -19.38
CA SER A 2 -19.94 34.07 -19.63
C SER A 2 -19.29 33.34 -18.46
N ARG A 3 -18.60 32.21 -18.71
CA ARG A 3 -17.77 31.50 -17.70
C ARG A 3 -16.60 32.41 -17.31
N ARG A 4 -16.77 33.28 -16.33
CA ARG A 4 -15.68 34.07 -15.76
C ARG A 4 -14.46 33.17 -15.52
N ARG A 5 -13.33 33.53 -16.15
CA ARG A 5 -12.04 32.85 -15.96
C ARG A 5 -11.65 32.99 -14.48
N LEU A 6 -11.25 31.90 -13.84
CA LEU A 6 -10.74 31.95 -12.45
C LEU A 6 -9.46 32.78 -12.40
N PRO A 7 -9.23 33.57 -11.35
CA PRO A 7 -7.94 34.15 -11.06
C PRO A 7 -6.85 33.06 -10.98
N SER A 8 -5.60 33.43 -11.23
CA SER A 8 -4.47 32.50 -11.09
C SER A 8 -4.22 32.11 -9.64
N HIS A 9 -4.55 32.97 -8.70
CA HIS A 9 -4.44 32.75 -7.25
C HIS A 9 -5.77 33.08 -6.57
N LEU A 10 -6.05 32.35 -5.49
CA LEU A 10 -7.23 32.54 -4.66
C LEU A 10 -6.80 32.64 -3.20
N GLN A 11 -7.32 33.62 -2.49
CA GLN A 11 -7.25 33.67 -1.03
C GLN A 11 -8.40 32.83 -0.48
N LEU A 12 -8.09 31.80 0.34
CA LEU A 12 -9.04 30.78 0.73
C LEU A 12 -8.91 30.47 2.23
N PRO A 13 -9.99 30.63 3.01
CA PRO A 13 -10.09 30.00 4.31
C PRO A 13 -10.29 28.49 4.12
N ILE A 14 -9.60 27.68 4.93
CA ILE A 14 -9.68 26.22 4.86
C ILE A 14 -10.63 25.71 5.95
N ASP A 15 -11.73 25.07 5.52
CA ASP A 15 -12.80 24.60 6.38
C ASP A 15 -12.50 23.23 7.02
N GLY A 16 -11.77 22.36 6.30
CA GLY A 16 -11.53 20.97 6.72
C GLY A 16 -10.50 20.27 5.84
N LEU A 17 -10.33 18.96 6.04
CA LEU A 17 -9.57 18.07 5.14
C LEU A 17 -10.51 17.10 4.44
N ASP A 18 -10.22 16.81 3.17
CA ASP A 18 -10.89 15.73 2.45
C ASP A 18 -10.21 14.36 2.69
N GLN A 19 -10.80 13.30 2.12
CA GLN A 19 -10.30 11.91 2.24
C GLN A 19 -8.87 11.72 1.68
N ASP A 20 -8.43 12.61 0.78
CA ASP A 20 -7.06 12.57 0.23
C ASP A 20 -6.06 13.44 1.04
N GLY A 21 -6.52 14.06 2.14
CA GLY A 21 -5.72 14.95 2.99
C GLY A 21 -5.48 16.34 2.41
N HIS A 22 -6.33 16.78 1.47
CA HIS A 22 -6.28 18.14 0.95
C HIS A 22 -7.22 19.04 1.74
N GLY A 23 -6.82 20.29 1.95
CA GLY A 23 -7.71 21.31 2.49
C GLY A 23 -8.96 21.48 1.62
N VAL A 24 -10.11 21.64 2.25
CA VAL A 24 -11.40 21.95 1.62
C VAL A 24 -11.72 23.40 1.84
N ALA A 25 -12.10 24.10 0.78
CA ALA A 25 -12.51 25.50 0.78
C ALA A 25 -13.61 25.75 -0.24
N SER A 26 -14.20 26.94 -0.19
CA SER A 26 -15.18 27.40 -1.16
C SER A 26 -14.73 28.71 -1.82
N TYR A 27 -14.96 28.85 -3.11
CA TYR A 27 -14.79 30.10 -3.84
C TYR A 27 -16.08 30.44 -4.59
N GLY A 28 -16.90 31.31 -4.02
CA GLY A 28 -18.30 31.47 -4.43
C GLY A 28 -19.06 30.15 -4.27
N THR A 29 -19.69 29.67 -5.31
CA THR A 29 -20.41 28.37 -5.31
C THR A 29 -19.52 27.16 -5.67
N ARG A 30 -18.23 27.37 -5.85
CA ARG A 30 -17.30 26.33 -6.33
C ARG A 30 -16.57 25.68 -5.17
N LYS A 31 -16.59 24.35 -5.13
CA LYS A 31 -15.71 23.58 -4.24
C LYS A 31 -14.26 23.72 -4.68
N VAL A 32 -13.36 23.93 -3.73
CA VAL A 32 -11.93 24.05 -3.95
C VAL A 32 -11.21 23.01 -3.10
N ARG A 33 -10.27 22.30 -3.71
CA ARG A 33 -9.34 21.41 -3.03
C ARG A 33 -7.96 22.07 -3.00
N VAL A 34 -7.40 22.19 -1.82
CA VAL A 34 -6.15 22.93 -1.58
C VAL A 34 -5.07 21.98 -1.11
N LYS A 35 -4.13 21.64 -1.98
CA LYS A 35 -2.92 20.89 -1.56
C LYS A 35 -2.13 21.73 -0.58
N ALA A 36 -1.72 21.13 0.53
CA ALA A 36 -0.95 21.76 1.60
C ALA A 36 -1.68 22.89 2.38
N GLY A 37 -3.03 22.91 2.38
CA GLY A 37 -3.82 23.76 3.28
C GLY A 37 -4.33 22.97 4.47
N LEU A 38 -4.36 23.56 5.66
CA LEU A 38 -4.87 22.95 6.89
C LEU A 38 -6.09 23.68 7.43
N PRO A 39 -7.00 22.98 8.13
CA PRO A 39 -8.18 23.59 8.74
C PRO A 39 -7.81 24.78 9.65
N GLY A 40 -8.60 25.86 9.52
CA GLY A 40 -8.40 27.10 10.26
C GLY A 40 -7.33 28.03 9.68
N GLU A 41 -6.67 27.65 8.59
CA GLU A 41 -5.74 28.53 7.90
C GLU A 41 -6.45 29.41 6.86
N THR A 42 -5.88 30.58 6.58
CA THR A 42 -6.13 31.34 5.36
C THR A 42 -4.90 31.24 4.48
N VAL A 43 -5.08 30.76 3.26
CA VAL A 43 -3.97 30.53 2.32
C VAL A 43 -4.13 31.30 1.03
N ASN A 44 -2.99 31.76 0.48
CA ASN A 44 -2.93 32.19 -0.92
C ASN A 44 -2.57 30.95 -1.77
N ALA A 45 -3.53 30.49 -2.59
CA ALA A 45 -3.43 29.25 -3.30
C ALA A 45 -3.47 29.43 -4.81
N ARG A 46 -2.44 28.92 -5.50
CA ARG A 46 -2.35 28.95 -6.97
C ARG A 46 -3.28 27.91 -7.58
N VAL A 47 -4.09 28.34 -8.54
CA VAL A 47 -4.99 27.46 -9.33
C VAL A 47 -4.16 26.61 -10.30
N VAL A 48 -4.30 25.28 -10.21
CA VAL A 48 -3.56 24.33 -11.07
C VAL A 48 -4.47 23.55 -12.01
N GLY A 49 -5.78 23.55 -11.79
CA GLY A 49 -6.70 22.85 -12.69
C GLY A 49 -8.11 22.68 -12.13
N ARG A 50 -8.84 21.75 -12.75
CA ARG A 50 -10.20 21.34 -12.33
C ARG A 50 -10.36 19.85 -12.54
N ARG A 51 -10.98 19.18 -11.57
CA ARG A 51 -11.30 17.75 -11.67
C ARG A 51 -12.57 17.42 -10.87
N LYS A 52 -13.47 16.62 -11.45
CA LYS A 52 -14.70 16.17 -10.79
C LYS A 52 -15.50 17.32 -10.14
N GLY A 53 -15.67 18.44 -10.84
CA GLY A 53 -16.43 19.59 -10.36
C GLY A 53 -15.71 20.52 -9.37
N ALA A 54 -14.55 20.13 -8.85
CA ALA A 54 -13.77 20.95 -7.93
C ALA A 54 -12.63 21.71 -8.64
N VAL A 55 -12.30 22.89 -8.13
CA VAL A 55 -11.07 23.63 -8.47
C VAL A 55 -9.92 23.04 -7.68
N LEU A 56 -8.81 22.77 -8.36
CA LEU A 56 -7.59 22.23 -7.74
C LEU A 56 -6.60 23.36 -7.56
N THR A 57 -6.09 23.50 -6.34
CA THR A 57 -5.13 24.55 -5.99
C THR A 57 -4.00 24.00 -5.11
N VAL A 58 -2.90 24.74 -5.06
CA VAL A 58 -1.75 24.47 -4.18
C VAL A 58 -1.50 25.71 -3.33
N ALA A 59 -1.45 25.58 -2.02
CA ALA A 59 -1.09 26.66 -1.11
C ALA A 59 0.37 27.06 -1.35
N GLU A 60 0.62 28.35 -1.59
CA GLU A 60 1.96 28.91 -1.78
C GLU A 60 2.36 29.84 -0.62
N ALA A 61 1.36 30.45 0.04
CA ALA A 61 1.59 31.22 1.27
C ALA A 61 0.44 30.94 2.25
N VAL A 62 0.78 30.96 3.53
CA VAL A 62 -0.16 30.80 4.66
C VAL A 62 -0.11 32.06 5.51
N GLU A 63 -1.23 32.75 5.64
CA GLU A 63 -1.33 34.02 6.40
C GLU A 63 -1.46 33.77 7.90
N ALA A 64 -2.26 32.74 8.29
CA ALA A 64 -2.41 32.32 9.68
C ALA A 64 -2.18 30.81 9.75
N SER A 65 -1.07 30.40 10.36
CA SER A 65 -0.68 29.00 10.45
C SER A 65 -1.46 28.25 11.53
N SER A 66 -1.95 27.08 11.19
CA SER A 66 -2.45 26.10 12.16
C SER A 66 -1.34 25.68 13.12
N LYS A 67 -1.68 25.45 14.40
CA LYS A 67 -0.76 24.87 15.40
C LYS A 67 -0.27 23.47 15.02
N ASP A 68 -1.01 22.80 14.14
CA ASP A 68 -0.70 21.44 13.68
C ASP A 68 0.19 21.43 12.44
N ARG A 69 0.54 22.62 11.92
CA ARG A 69 1.44 22.73 10.76
C ARG A 69 2.89 22.47 11.17
N VAL A 70 3.54 21.65 10.35
CA VAL A 70 4.99 21.39 10.48
C VAL A 70 5.70 21.69 9.16
N HIS A 71 7.02 21.91 9.25
CA HIS A 71 7.83 22.03 8.05
C HIS A 71 8.00 20.65 7.38
N PRO A 72 7.65 20.49 6.09
CA PRO A 72 7.84 19.22 5.38
C PRO A 72 9.31 18.79 5.32
N ALA A 73 9.60 17.53 5.64
CA ALA A 73 10.96 16.99 5.54
C ALA A 73 11.46 16.85 4.10
N CYS A 74 10.54 16.84 3.12
CA CYS A 74 10.85 16.65 1.70
C CYS A 74 10.84 17.98 0.95
N ALA A 75 11.96 18.36 0.32
CA ALA A 75 12.07 19.57 -0.50
C ALA A 75 11.15 19.57 -1.74
N PHE A 76 10.66 18.41 -2.16
CA PHE A 76 9.76 18.28 -3.34
C PHE A 76 8.27 18.35 -2.96
N TYR A 77 7.95 18.45 -1.68
CA TYR A 77 6.60 18.71 -1.21
C TYR A 77 6.30 20.22 -1.35
N PRO A 78 5.09 20.64 -1.73
CA PRO A 78 3.88 19.85 -2.05
C PRO A 78 3.74 19.46 -3.52
N ARG A 79 4.75 19.73 -4.36
CA ARG A 79 4.68 19.47 -5.81
C ARG A 79 4.55 17.97 -6.12
N CYS A 80 5.33 17.14 -5.43
CA CYS A 80 5.29 15.70 -5.57
C CYS A 80 3.96 15.10 -5.07
N GLY A 81 3.37 14.18 -5.87
CA GLY A 81 2.12 13.49 -5.52
C GLY A 81 2.30 12.27 -4.62
N GLY A 82 3.54 11.87 -4.31
CA GLY A 82 3.81 10.70 -3.47
C GLY A 82 3.40 10.87 -2.00
N CYS A 83 3.33 12.12 -1.51
CA CYS A 83 2.89 12.46 -0.17
C CYS A 83 1.79 13.53 -0.23
N SER A 84 0.78 13.41 0.64
CA SER A 84 -0.31 14.39 0.72
C SER A 84 -0.31 15.21 2.00
N ALA A 85 0.38 14.75 3.07
CA ALA A 85 0.19 15.28 4.41
C ALA A 85 1.49 15.68 5.15
N GLN A 86 2.64 15.86 4.46
CA GLN A 86 3.91 16.22 5.14
C GLN A 86 3.90 17.57 5.86
N HIS A 87 2.96 18.44 5.57
CA HIS A 87 2.78 19.74 6.23
C HIS A 87 1.97 19.66 7.53
N LEU A 88 1.36 18.51 7.80
CA LEU A 88 0.56 18.21 8.99
C LEU A 88 1.38 17.37 9.97
N SER A 89 1.34 17.68 11.26
CA SER A 89 2.03 16.92 12.29
C SER A 89 1.59 15.44 12.27
N HIS A 90 2.53 14.53 12.55
CA HIS A 90 2.26 13.09 12.44
C HIS A 90 1.07 12.65 13.34
N ALA A 91 0.99 13.18 14.56
CA ALA A 91 -0.13 12.89 15.45
C ALA A 91 -1.48 13.26 14.83
N ARG A 92 -1.55 14.41 14.15
CA ARG A 92 -2.79 14.85 13.47
C ARG A 92 -3.06 14.10 12.18
N GLN A 93 -2.03 13.60 11.48
CA GLN A 93 -2.22 12.68 10.35
C GLN A 93 -2.92 11.40 10.81
N VAL A 94 -2.46 10.82 11.91
CA VAL A 94 -3.01 9.58 12.48
C VAL A 94 -4.44 9.80 12.99
N GLU A 95 -4.69 10.90 13.68
CA GLU A 95 -6.05 11.28 14.13
C GLU A 95 -7.01 11.47 12.95
N HIS A 96 -6.56 12.11 11.88
CA HIS A 96 -7.36 12.27 10.66
C HIS A 96 -7.72 10.91 10.05
N LYS A 97 -6.76 9.98 9.97
CA LYS A 97 -7.00 8.59 9.49
C LYS A 97 -8.02 7.85 10.35
N GLN A 98 -7.88 7.96 11.67
CA GLN A 98 -8.83 7.36 12.61
C GLN A 98 -10.22 7.98 12.47
N THR A 99 -10.31 9.29 12.33
CA THR A 99 -11.57 10.00 12.11
C THR A 99 -12.27 9.53 10.82
N GLN A 100 -11.51 9.38 9.73
CA GLN A 100 -12.06 8.85 8.47
C GLN A 100 -12.64 7.44 8.65
N LEU A 101 -11.91 6.55 9.31
CA LEU A 101 -12.39 5.20 9.59
C LEU A 101 -13.71 5.22 10.38
N LEU A 102 -13.76 6.00 11.46
CA LEU A 102 -14.95 6.09 12.32
C LEU A 102 -16.15 6.71 11.61
N GLN A 103 -15.93 7.70 10.74
CA GLN A 103 -16.99 8.30 9.92
C GLN A 103 -17.58 7.28 8.94
N GLU A 104 -16.73 6.47 8.29
CA GLU A 104 -17.22 5.45 7.36
C GLU A 104 -17.97 4.31 8.08
N LEU A 105 -17.51 3.88 9.25
CA LEU A 105 -18.25 2.92 10.08
C LEU A 105 -19.62 3.46 10.48
N ALA A 106 -19.68 4.71 10.95
CA ALA A 106 -20.94 5.36 11.33
C ALA A 106 -21.89 5.51 10.13
N ALA A 107 -21.38 5.90 8.96
CA ALA A 107 -22.15 6.02 7.72
C ALA A 107 -22.77 4.68 7.27
N ASN A 108 -22.11 3.56 7.55
CA ASN A 108 -22.57 2.20 7.26
C ASN A 108 -23.29 1.55 8.47
N GLN A 109 -23.55 2.30 9.54
CA GLN A 109 -24.26 1.83 10.76
C GLN A 109 -23.56 0.64 11.44
N VAL A 110 -22.23 0.57 11.35
CA VAL A 110 -21.42 -0.47 11.98
C VAL A 110 -20.94 0.02 13.35
N SER A 111 -21.40 -0.66 14.40
CA SER A 111 -20.90 -0.48 15.76
C SER A 111 -19.64 -1.30 16.00
N TYR A 112 -18.79 -0.88 16.93
CA TYR A 112 -17.57 -1.61 17.33
C TYR A 112 -17.46 -1.66 18.85
N GLY A 113 -16.84 -2.72 19.37
CA GLY A 113 -16.61 -2.89 20.81
C GLY A 113 -15.47 -2.00 21.30
N ARG A 114 -14.26 -2.21 20.81
CA ARG A 114 -13.07 -1.46 21.24
C ARG A 114 -12.36 -0.77 20.07
N LEU A 115 -12.07 0.52 20.23
CA LEU A 115 -11.15 1.23 19.35
C LEU A 115 -9.71 1.02 19.86
N ARG A 116 -8.88 0.39 19.05
CA ARG A 116 -7.46 0.21 19.35
C ARG A 116 -6.71 1.52 19.23
N SER A 117 -5.67 1.72 20.04
CA SER A 117 -4.71 2.79 19.80
C SER A 117 -4.05 2.61 18.43
N PRO A 118 -3.86 3.68 17.65
CA PRO A 118 -3.18 3.60 16.37
C PRO A 118 -1.78 3.02 16.49
N VAL A 119 -1.39 2.17 15.55
CA VAL A 119 -0.04 1.61 15.46
C VAL A 119 0.77 2.45 14.49
N CYS A 120 1.85 3.04 14.99
CA CYS A 120 2.75 3.91 14.25
C CYS A 120 4.16 3.34 14.19
N GLY A 121 4.95 3.81 13.21
CA GLY A 121 6.34 3.44 13.00
C GLY A 121 7.17 4.60 12.46
N PRO A 122 8.35 4.31 11.89
CA PRO A 122 9.16 5.32 11.22
C PRO A 122 8.38 6.04 10.12
N ILE A 123 8.47 7.38 10.09
CA ILE A 123 7.74 8.23 9.13
C ILE A 123 8.56 8.53 7.86
N VAL A 124 9.83 8.13 7.84
CA VAL A 124 10.76 8.24 6.73
C VAL A 124 11.47 6.90 6.51
N GLY A 125 12.01 6.66 5.32
CA GLY A 125 12.76 5.45 5.01
C GLY A 125 11.96 4.14 5.08
N TYR A 126 10.64 4.23 5.13
CA TYR A 126 9.80 3.06 5.38
C TYR A 126 9.40 2.29 4.13
N ARG A 127 9.39 2.96 2.96
CA ARG A 127 8.76 2.44 1.75
C ARG A 127 9.68 1.52 0.97
N ARG A 128 9.45 0.22 1.09
CA ARG A 128 10.24 -0.83 0.42
C ARG A 128 9.93 -0.99 -1.07
N LYS A 129 8.74 -0.65 -1.52
CA LYS A 129 8.35 -0.78 -2.95
C LYS A 129 7.81 0.52 -3.51
N ALA A 130 8.29 0.88 -4.71
CA ALA A 130 7.79 2.05 -5.41
C ALA A 130 7.85 1.85 -6.93
N ARG A 131 6.89 2.48 -7.59
CA ARG A 131 6.88 2.64 -9.04
C ARG A 131 7.20 4.09 -9.37
N LEU A 132 8.35 4.31 -10.01
CA LEU A 132 8.86 5.61 -10.39
C LEU A 132 8.63 5.82 -11.88
N GLY A 133 8.09 6.98 -12.25
CA GLY A 133 7.99 7.38 -13.64
C GLY A 133 9.35 7.87 -14.14
N VAL A 134 9.62 7.61 -15.41
CA VAL A 134 10.80 8.09 -16.12
C VAL A 134 10.36 8.92 -17.30
N ARG A 135 11.03 10.04 -17.58
CA ARG A 135 10.76 10.87 -18.75
C ARG A 135 11.97 11.72 -19.09
N ARG A 136 12.34 11.74 -20.36
CA ARG A 136 13.32 12.72 -20.87
C ARG A 136 12.65 14.08 -21.12
N LEU A 137 13.30 15.16 -20.67
CA LEU A 137 12.84 16.53 -20.85
C LEU A 137 14.04 17.47 -20.99
N ASN A 138 14.12 18.19 -22.10
CA ASN A 138 15.19 19.16 -22.40
C ASN A 138 16.61 18.55 -22.24
N GLY A 139 16.82 17.32 -22.71
CA GLY A 139 18.09 16.61 -22.64
C GLY A 139 18.32 15.82 -21.34
N ASP A 140 17.63 16.15 -20.23
CA ASP A 140 17.74 15.45 -18.96
C ASP A 140 16.70 14.33 -18.82
N VAL A 141 17.08 13.24 -18.20
CA VAL A 141 16.14 12.19 -17.79
C VAL A 141 15.66 12.47 -16.39
N LEU A 142 14.35 12.54 -16.19
CA LEU A 142 13.70 12.70 -14.90
C LEU A 142 13.29 11.34 -14.36
N VAL A 143 13.61 11.07 -13.10
CA VAL A 143 13.15 9.88 -12.35
C VAL A 143 12.42 10.35 -11.10
N GLY A 144 11.22 9.83 -10.85
CA GLY A 144 10.47 10.21 -9.65
C GLY A 144 8.99 9.93 -9.72
N PHE A 145 8.27 10.48 -8.75
CA PHE A 145 6.82 10.39 -8.72
C PHE A 145 6.17 11.48 -9.60
N ARG A 146 4.90 11.27 -9.92
CA ARG A 146 4.10 12.25 -10.65
C ARG A 146 3.76 13.44 -9.75
N GLU A 147 3.54 14.60 -10.35
CA GLU A 147 3.03 15.78 -9.65
C GLU A 147 1.66 15.52 -9.04
N SER A 148 1.42 16.14 -7.88
CA SER A 148 0.06 16.26 -7.33
C SER A 148 -0.83 16.97 -8.36
N PHE A 149 -2.03 16.46 -8.58
CA PHE A 149 -2.97 17.04 -9.56
C PHE A 149 -2.47 17.08 -11.01
N GLY A 150 -1.31 16.48 -11.33
CA GLY A 150 -0.72 16.47 -12.66
C GLY A 150 -0.18 15.11 -13.09
N GLY A 151 0.17 15.00 -14.37
CA GLY A 151 0.77 13.78 -14.95
C GLY A 151 2.29 13.86 -15.15
N ARG A 152 2.90 15.04 -14.90
CA ARG A 152 4.33 15.26 -15.12
C ARG A 152 5.15 14.57 -14.05
N ILE A 153 6.33 14.09 -14.39
CA ILE A 153 7.29 13.55 -13.44
C ILE A 153 8.00 14.71 -12.74
N VAL A 154 8.05 14.66 -11.42
CA VAL A 154 8.79 15.64 -10.60
C VAL A 154 10.29 15.34 -10.74
N ARG A 155 11.10 16.37 -11.03
CA ARG A 155 12.55 16.25 -10.98
C ARG A 155 12.97 16.09 -9.52
N MET A 156 13.35 14.90 -9.14
CA MET A 156 13.73 14.56 -7.77
C MET A 156 15.19 14.10 -7.72
N SER A 157 15.91 14.49 -6.68
CA SER A 157 17.26 13.98 -6.40
C SER A 157 17.26 12.90 -5.34
N GLN A 158 16.26 12.91 -4.46
CA GLN A 158 16.10 12.00 -3.31
C GLN A 158 14.62 11.86 -2.94
N CYS A 159 14.28 10.86 -2.12
CA CYS A 159 12.94 10.69 -1.60
C CYS A 159 12.97 10.18 -0.16
N VAL A 160 12.60 11.00 0.80
CA VAL A 160 12.62 10.67 2.24
C VAL A 160 11.70 9.51 2.63
N ALA A 161 10.74 9.13 1.80
CA ALA A 161 9.83 8.03 2.09
C ALA A 161 10.38 6.66 1.66
N LEU A 162 11.24 6.63 0.62
CA LEU A 162 11.82 5.38 0.14
C LEU A 162 12.81 4.81 1.15
N ALA A 163 12.83 3.47 1.26
CA ALA A 163 13.86 2.77 1.99
C ALA A 163 15.20 2.84 1.25
N ALA A 164 16.30 2.81 2.02
CA ALA A 164 17.63 2.74 1.45
C ALA A 164 17.80 1.47 0.58
N PRO A 165 18.58 1.55 -0.51
CA PRO A 165 19.36 2.70 -0.95
C PRO A 165 18.59 3.66 -1.88
N PHE A 166 17.33 3.40 -2.20
CA PHE A 166 16.59 4.18 -3.20
C PHE A 166 16.19 5.59 -2.74
N ASP A 167 16.25 5.89 -1.45
CA ASP A 167 16.07 7.24 -0.91
C ASP A 167 17.05 8.26 -1.53
N GLU A 168 18.28 7.85 -1.83
CA GLU A 168 19.35 8.69 -2.40
C GLU A 168 19.67 8.40 -3.88
N LEU A 169 19.16 7.28 -4.44
CA LEU A 169 19.54 6.83 -5.78
C LEU A 169 18.77 7.51 -6.92
N LEU A 170 17.80 8.40 -6.68
CA LEU A 170 17.00 8.99 -7.76
C LEU A 170 17.86 9.81 -8.75
N LYS A 171 18.82 10.59 -8.25
CA LYS A 171 19.74 11.33 -9.12
C LYS A 171 20.74 10.42 -9.82
N PRO A 172 21.43 9.48 -9.18
CA PRO A 172 22.25 8.46 -9.86
C PRO A 172 21.49 7.69 -10.95
N LEU A 173 20.26 7.26 -10.70
CA LEU A 173 19.39 6.61 -11.69
C LEU A 173 19.11 7.53 -12.88
N SER A 174 18.80 8.80 -12.64
CA SER A 174 18.57 9.78 -13.70
C SER A 174 19.80 9.93 -14.61
N VAL A 175 20.99 10.00 -14.05
CA VAL A 175 22.25 10.12 -14.80
C VAL A 175 22.51 8.84 -15.61
N MET A 176 22.40 7.69 -14.99
CA MET A 176 22.60 6.38 -15.63
C MET A 176 21.64 6.19 -16.80
N LEU A 177 20.34 6.44 -16.60
CA LEU A 177 19.33 6.33 -17.67
C LEU A 177 19.57 7.31 -18.82
N GLY A 178 20.10 8.50 -18.53
CA GLY A 178 20.49 9.48 -19.55
C GLY A 178 21.64 9.04 -20.42
N SER A 179 22.46 8.08 -19.95
CA SER A 179 23.62 7.53 -20.68
C SER A 179 23.25 6.32 -21.56
N LEU A 180 22.03 5.80 -21.45
CA LEU A 180 21.57 4.69 -22.27
C LEU A 180 21.29 5.17 -23.72
N SER A 181 21.33 4.25 -24.69
CA SER A 181 21.04 4.52 -26.09
C SER A 181 19.55 4.83 -26.35
N ILE A 182 18.67 4.40 -25.46
CA ILE A 182 17.19 4.47 -25.58
C ILE A 182 16.49 5.22 -24.42
N PRO A 183 16.97 6.41 -23.98
CA PRO A 183 16.45 7.08 -22.78
C PRO A 183 14.98 7.51 -22.90
N ASP A 184 14.48 7.73 -24.13
CA ASP A 184 13.08 8.08 -24.41
C ASP A 184 12.15 6.86 -24.38
N ALA A 185 12.68 5.65 -24.51
CA ALA A 185 11.94 4.39 -24.50
C ALA A 185 11.87 3.73 -23.13
N ILE A 186 12.22 4.44 -22.04
CA ILE A 186 12.16 3.94 -20.65
C ILE A 186 11.06 4.71 -19.91
N PRO A 187 9.83 4.16 -19.79
CA PRO A 187 8.72 4.88 -19.16
C PRO A 187 8.71 4.76 -17.63
N GLN A 188 9.36 3.74 -17.05
CA GLN A 188 9.15 3.39 -15.65
C GLN A 188 10.30 2.56 -15.07
N LEU A 189 10.53 2.74 -13.77
CA LEU A 189 11.27 1.85 -12.89
C LEU A 189 10.36 1.33 -11.79
N GLU A 190 10.51 0.05 -11.40
CA GLU A 190 9.94 -0.48 -10.16
C GLU A 190 11.07 -0.83 -9.20
N THR A 191 11.03 -0.31 -7.98
CA THR A 191 12.04 -0.57 -6.95
C THR A 191 11.48 -1.49 -5.89
N ALA A 192 12.33 -2.38 -5.37
CA ALA A 192 12.02 -3.25 -4.25
C ALA A 192 13.22 -3.36 -3.32
N VAL A 193 12.96 -3.40 -2.01
CA VAL A 193 14.00 -3.51 -0.96
C VAL A 193 13.61 -4.65 -0.02
N GLY A 194 14.52 -5.62 0.10
CA GLY A 194 14.50 -6.67 1.10
C GLY A 194 15.13 -6.20 2.42
N ASP A 195 15.44 -7.13 3.31
CA ASP A 195 16.11 -6.81 4.57
C ASP A 195 17.62 -6.58 4.36
N ASP A 196 18.22 -7.26 3.40
CA ASP A 196 19.67 -7.28 3.11
C ASP A 196 20.01 -6.92 1.66
N SER A 197 19.04 -6.78 0.80
CA SER A 197 19.21 -6.60 -0.64
C SER A 197 18.19 -5.64 -1.23
N ALA A 198 18.54 -5.05 -2.38
CA ALA A 198 17.67 -4.14 -3.10
C ALA A 198 17.76 -4.40 -4.61
N ALA A 199 16.65 -4.17 -5.31
CA ALA A 199 16.59 -4.37 -6.74
C ALA A 199 15.66 -3.35 -7.42
N PHE A 200 15.85 -3.14 -8.72
CA PHE A 200 14.86 -2.45 -9.54
C PHE A 200 14.65 -3.15 -10.88
N VAL A 201 13.43 -3.01 -11.41
CA VAL A 201 13.08 -3.40 -12.79
C VAL A 201 13.09 -2.17 -13.65
N LEU A 202 13.86 -2.22 -14.73
CA LEU A 202 13.85 -1.22 -15.79
C LEU A 202 12.90 -1.68 -16.89
N ARG A 203 11.76 -0.99 -17.05
CA ARG A 203 10.88 -1.21 -18.19
C ARG A 203 11.43 -0.48 -19.42
N HIS A 204 11.60 -1.20 -20.53
CA HIS A 204 12.06 -0.63 -21.79
C HIS A 204 11.13 -1.03 -22.93
N LEU A 205 10.92 -0.12 -23.89
CA LEU A 205 10.03 -0.31 -25.04
C LEU A 205 10.80 -0.61 -26.33
N GLU A 206 12.13 -0.44 -26.30
CA GLU A 206 13.05 -0.76 -27.37
C GLU A 206 14.16 -1.68 -26.86
N PRO A 207 14.78 -2.50 -27.70
CA PRO A 207 15.86 -3.39 -27.27
C PRO A 207 17.05 -2.66 -26.66
N LEU A 208 17.62 -3.22 -25.59
CA LEU A 208 18.87 -2.75 -25.00
C LEU A 208 20.06 -3.21 -25.85
N THR A 209 21.01 -2.33 -26.07
CA THR A 209 22.30 -2.63 -26.72
C THR A 209 23.28 -3.27 -25.73
N ALA A 210 24.36 -3.88 -26.22
CA ALA A 210 25.45 -4.36 -25.36
C ALA A 210 26.09 -3.23 -24.53
N GLY A 211 26.11 -2.00 -25.07
CA GLY A 211 26.55 -0.80 -24.35
C GLY A 211 25.63 -0.46 -23.18
N ASP A 212 24.32 -0.54 -23.37
CA ASP A 212 23.33 -0.31 -22.31
C ASP A 212 23.46 -1.35 -21.20
N VAL A 213 23.58 -2.63 -21.55
CA VAL A 213 23.76 -3.72 -20.60
C VAL A 213 25.03 -3.50 -19.75
N ARG A 214 26.12 -3.03 -20.35
CA ARG A 214 27.35 -2.70 -19.60
C ARG A 214 27.13 -1.54 -18.64
N ILE A 215 26.48 -0.44 -19.07
CA ILE A 215 26.17 0.71 -18.20
C ILE A 215 25.31 0.29 -17.01
N LEU A 216 24.28 -0.53 -17.25
CA LEU A 216 23.42 -1.08 -16.20
C LEU A 216 24.18 -1.98 -15.24
N GLY A 217 25.09 -2.83 -15.74
CA GLY A 217 25.95 -3.69 -14.94
C GLY A 217 26.94 -2.91 -14.06
N GLU A 218 27.52 -1.84 -14.59
CA GLU A 218 28.38 -0.93 -13.82
C GLU A 218 27.60 -0.24 -12.69
N PHE A 219 26.36 0.14 -12.95
CA PHE A 219 25.46 0.72 -11.94
C PHE A 219 25.12 -0.30 -10.84
N GLU A 220 24.78 -1.54 -11.22
CA GLU A 220 24.51 -2.66 -10.33
C GLU A 220 25.67 -2.88 -9.34
N GLN A 221 26.88 -2.99 -9.85
CA GLN A 221 28.08 -3.20 -9.04
C GLN A 221 28.39 -2.01 -8.10
N ARG A 222 28.33 -0.79 -8.64
CA ARG A 222 28.63 0.43 -7.88
C ARG A 222 27.71 0.66 -6.71
N HIS A 223 26.40 0.42 -6.91
CA HIS A 223 25.38 0.75 -5.93
C HIS A 223 24.85 -0.48 -5.16
N ARG A 224 25.35 -1.68 -5.48
CA ARG A 224 24.94 -2.95 -4.85
C ARG A 224 23.41 -3.15 -4.91
N VAL A 225 22.81 -2.87 -6.07
CA VAL A 225 21.39 -3.06 -6.34
C VAL A 225 21.24 -3.98 -7.54
N SER A 226 20.47 -5.04 -7.43
CA SER A 226 20.22 -5.95 -8.56
C SER A 226 19.36 -5.27 -9.63
N VAL A 227 19.75 -5.43 -10.89
CA VAL A 227 19.05 -4.84 -12.02
C VAL A 227 18.30 -5.93 -12.78
N PHE A 228 17.00 -5.67 -12.97
CA PHE A 228 16.13 -6.47 -13.84
C PHE A 228 15.66 -5.62 -15.01
N THR A 229 15.40 -6.26 -16.14
CA THR A 229 14.85 -5.62 -17.33
C THR A 229 13.49 -6.19 -17.66
N GLN A 230 12.61 -5.38 -18.26
CA GLN A 230 11.26 -5.77 -18.64
C GLN A 230 10.92 -5.16 -20.00
N SER A 231 10.75 -6.02 -21.02
CA SER A 231 10.40 -5.58 -22.39
C SER A 231 8.89 -5.57 -22.68
N GLY A 232 8.08 -6.26 -21.88
CA GLY A 232 6.64 -6.44 -22.09
C GLY A 232 5.86 -6.58 -20.80
N GLY A 233 5.13 -7.68 -20.64
CA GLY A 233 4.43 -8.06 -19.40
C GLY A 233 5.39 -8.50 -18.30
N TYR A 234 4.83 -8.86 -17.13
CA TYR A 234 5.65 -9.33 -16.00
C TYR A 234 6.39 -10.64 -16.30
N ASP A 235 5.87 -11.46 -17.23
CA ASP A 235 6.49 -12.67 -17.75
C ASP A 235 7.81 -12.43 -18.51
N THR A 236 8.07 -11.19 -18.92
CA THR A 236 9.31 -10.77 -19.61
C THR A 236 10.39 -10.23 -18.67
N VAL A 237 10.15 -10.21 -17.36
CA VAL A 237 11.16 -9.75 -16.38
C VAL A 237 12.31 -10.73 -16.32
N ARG A 238 13.54 -10.23 -16.49
CA ARG A 238 14.79 -11.01 -16.45
C ARG A 238 15.87 -10.27 -15.68
N ALA A 239 16.66 -10.99 -14.88
CA ALA A 239 17.85 -10.42 -14.29
C ALA A 239 18.85 -10.00 -15.38
N LEU A 240 19.51 -8.87 -15.19
CA LEU A 240 20.52 -8.37 -16.13
C LEU A 240 21.71 -9.31 -16.21
N ASN A 241 22.21 -9.77 -15.06
CA ASN A 241 23.31 -10.69 -14.90
C ASN A 241 22.86 -11.90 -14.08
N SER A 242 22.77 -13.07 -14.74
CA SER A 242 22.35 -14.32 -14.07
C SER A 242 23.32 -14.80 -12.99
N SER A 243 24.54 -14.28 -12.95
CA SER A 243 25.59 -14.71 -12.02
C SER A 243 25.67 -13.93 -10.69
N ASN A 244 25.07 -12.74 -10.62
CA ASN A 244 25.21 -11.84 -9.47
C ASN A 244 23.91 -11.52 -8.74
N ALA A 245 22.79 -11.80 -9.31
CA ALA A 245 21.50 -11.50 -8.70
C ALA A 245 20.98 -12.76 -8.03
N GLY A 246 20.86 -12.74 -6.72
CA GLY A 246 19.81 -13.54 -6.12
C GLY A 246 18.53 -13.21 -6.88
N GLU A 247 17.90 -14.20 -7.48
CA GLU A 247 16.67 -14.03 -8.26
C GLU A 247 15.55 -13.43 -7.40
N PHE A 248 15.73 -13.45 -6.09
CA PHE A 248 14.77 -13.05 -5.07
C PHE A 248 15.36 -12.13 -4.00
N LEU A 249 14.50 -11.28 -3.50
CA LEU A 249 14.70 -10.48 -2.31
C LEU A 249 14.10 -11.21 -1.10
N HIS A 250 14.53 -10.85 0.11
CA HIS A 250 14.10 -11.50 1.35
C HIS A 250 13.55 -10.48 2.35
N TYR A 251 12.57 -10.90 3.15
CA TYR A 251 12.22 -10.23 4.40
C TYR A 251 11.80 -11.26 5.46
N GLY A 252 12.11 -10.94 6.71
CA GLY A 252 11.77 -11.79 7.86
C GLY A 252 10.68 -11.20 8.74
N LEU A 253 9.81 -12.06 9.25
CA LEU A 253 8.98 -11.80 10.42
C LEU A 253 9.63 -12.49 11.61
N VAL A 254 10.63 -11.81 12.20
CA VAL A 254 11.57 -12.37 13.18
C VAL A 254 10.85 -12.97 14.39
N GLU A 255 9.87 -12.25 14.96
CA GLU A 255 9.10 -12.72 16.12
C GLU A 255 8.29 -13.99 15.83
N GLN A 256 7.90 -14.21 14.57
CA GLN A 256 7.17 -15.39 14.14
C GLN A 256 8.08 -16.50 13.63
N GLY A 257 9.38 -16.24 13.47
CA GLY A 257 10.35 -17.19 12.91
C GLY A 257 10.00 -17.62 11.49
N VAL A 258 9.60 -16.67 10.65
CA VAL A 258 9.22 -16.90 9.25
C VAL A 258 10.01 -15.99 8.32
N ASP A 259 10.63 -16.58 7.29
CA ASP A 259 11.35 -15.89 6.23
C ASP A 259 10.62 -15.98 4.90
N PHE A 260 10.57 -14.88 4.19
CA PHE A 260 9.94 -14.79 2.88
C PHE A 260 10.94 -14.46 1.79
N GLU A 261 10.89 -15.21 0.71
CA GLU A 261 11.43 -14.79 -0.58
C GLU A 261 10.35 -14.13 -1.41
N PHE A 262 10.73 -13.08 -2.13
CA PHE A 262 9.83 -12.41 -3.07
C PHE A 262 10.60 -11.91 -4.29
N SER A 263 9.94 -11.92 -5.44
CA SER A 263 10.45 -11.31 -6.67
C SER A 263 10.33 -9.79 -6.59
N VAL A 264 11.17 -9.09 -7.33
CA VAL A 264 11.11 -7.63 -7.46
C VAL A 264 9.73 -7.13 -7.92
N THR A 265 8.92 -7.98 -8.56
CA THR A 265 7.55 -7.65 -9.02
C THR A 265 6.44 -8.14 -8.09
N ASP A 266 6.72 -9.03 -7.15
CA ASP A 266 5.71 -9.52 -6.21
C ASP A 266 5.19 -8.39 -5.32
N PHE A 267 3.92 -8.48 -4.93
CA PHE A 267 3.37 -7.57 -3.94
C PHE A 267 3.88 -7.93 -2.54
N VAL A 268 4.40 -6.94 -1.83
CA VAL A 268 4.72 -7.03 -0.39
C VAL A 268 4.25 -5.76 0.29
N GLN A 269 3.95 -5.86 1.58
CA GLN A 269 3.60 -4.70 2.40
C GLN A 269 4.75 -3.69 2.42
N VAL A 270 4.45 -2.44 2.08
CA VAL A 270 5.49 -1.43 1.80
C VAL A 270 6.26 -0.97 3.04
N ASN A 271 5.70 -1.14 4.23
CA ASN A 271 6.27 -0.73 5.51
C ASN A 271 6.47 -1.97 6.39
N ALA A 272 7.71 -2.44 6.47
CA ALA A 272 8.06 -3.65 7.21
C ALA A 272 7.70 -3.59 8.70
N HIS A 273 7.93 -2.43 9.34
CA HIS A 273 7.63 -2.24 10.76
C HIS A 273 6.13 -2.40 11.04
N ILE A 274 5.31 -1.76 10.23
CA ILE A 274 3.85 -1.85 10.37
C ILE A 274 3.34 -3.23 9.95
N ASN A 275 3.92 -3.86 8.93
CA ASN A 275 3.58 -5.24 8.56
C ASN A 275 3.79 -6.22 9.72
N ALA A 276 4.94 -6.16 10.38
CA ALA A 276 5.23 -7.02 11.54
C ALA A 276 4.23 -6.81 12.69
N ALA A 277 3.87 -5.55 12.97
CA ALA A 277 2.87 -5.22 13.97
C ALA A 277 1.45 -5.68 13.59
N LEU A 278 1.11 -5.58 12.31
CA LEU A 278 -0.18 -6.04 11.77
C LEU A 278 -0.31 -7.56 11.87
N VAL A 279 0.71 -8.30 11.45
CA VAL A 279 0.75 -9.77 11.56
C VAL A 279 0.61 -10.20 13.02
N ARG A 280 1.37 -9.59 13.94
CA ARG A 280 1.25 -9.85 15.39
C ARG A 280 -0.18 -9.64 15.90
N SER A 281 -0.83 -8.56 15.48
CA SER A 281 -2.19 -8.24 15.89
C SER A 281 -3.23 -9.20 15.31
N VAL A 282 -3.05 -9.66 14.07
CA VAL A 282 -3.88 -10.71 13.45
C VAL A 282 -3.76 -12.02 14.23
N LEU A 283 -2.54 -12.47 14.52
CA LEU A 283 -2.30 -13.69 15.31
C LEU A 283 -2.93 -13.61 16.70
N ALA A 284 -2.74 -12.49 17.39
CA ALA A 284 -3.32 -12.26 18.72
C ALA A 284 -4.86 -12.22 18.70
N GLY A 285 -5.45 -11.62 17.65
CA GLY A 285 -6.90 -11.49 17.50
C GLY A 285 -7.60 -12.79 17.14
N LEU A 286 -6.99 -13.60 16.29
CA LEU A 286 -7.56 -14.88 15.88
C LEU A 286 -7.40 -15.96 16.96
N GLN A 287 -6.36 -15.89 17.80
CA GLN A 287 -6.10 -16.83 18.91
C GLN A 287 -6.06 -18.29 18.46
N VAL A 288 -5.49 -18.56 17.30
CA VAL A 288 -5.41 -19.90 16.72
C VAL A 288 -4.17 -20.66 17.21
N GLY A 289 -4.29 -21.97 17.24
CA GLY A 289 -3.23 -22.89 17.65
C GLY A 289 -3.29 -24.24 16.93
N PRO A 290 -2.61 -25.27 17.46
CA PRO A 290 -2.59 -26.59 16.85
C PRO A 290 -3.98 -27.19 16.69
N GLY A 291 -4.28 -27.68 15.49
CA GLY A 291 -5.57 -28.30 15.14
C GLY A 291 -6.63 -27.33 14.65
N ASP A 292 -6.43 -26.01 14.75
CA ASP A 292 -7.33 -25.03 14.13
C ASP A 292 -7.18 -25.01 12.62
N HIS A 293 -8.28 -24.71 11.93
CA HIS A 293 -8.31 -24.52 10.48
C HIS A 293 -8.62 -23.06 10.14
N VAL A 294 -7.71 -22.44 9.39
CA VAL A 294 -7.78 -21.02 9.03
C VAL A 294 -7.86 -20.83 7.54
N LEU A 295 -8.74 -19.95 7.11
CA LEU A 295 -8.85 -19.51 5.72
C LEU A 295 -8.14 -18.14 5.57
N ASP A 296 -7.18 -18.04 4.65
CA ASP A 296 -6.50 -16.79 4.31
C ASP A 296 -6.93 -16.35 2.91
N LEU A 297 -7.85 -15.39 2.86
CA LEU A 297 -8.42 -14.87 1.60
C LEU A 297 -7.58 -13.68 1.10
N PHE A 298 -7.20 -13.73 -0.17
CA PHE A 298 -6.24 -12.81 -0.80
C PHE A 298 -4.85 -12.96 -0.20
N CYS A 299 -4.39 -14.21 -0.03
CA CYS A 299 -3.23 -14.54 0.78
C CYS A 299 -1.88 -14.04 0.22
N GLY A 300 -1.83 -13.63 -1.06
CA GLY A 300 -0.61 -13.20 -1.72
C GLY A 300 0.48 -14.28 -1.64
N LEU A 301 1.65 -13.90 -1.16
CA LEU A 301 2.80 -14.81 -0.96
C LEU A 301 2.81 -15.51 0.42
N GLY A 302 1.70 -15.45 1.17
CA GLY A 302 1.52 -16.12 2.45
C GLY A 302 1.85 -15.27 3.69
N ASN A 303 1.80 -13.95 3.58
CA ASN A 303 2.20 -13.01 4.65
C ASN A 303 1.50 -13.27 6.00
N PHE A 304 0.25 -13.70 5.99
CA PHE A 304 -0.49 -14.13 7.20
C PHE A 304 -0.52 -15.65 7.33
N SER A 305 -0.64 -16.38 6.21
CA SER A 305 -0.73 -17.83 6.20
C SER A 305 0.43 -18.51 6.95
N LEU A 306 1.69 -18.11 6.64
CA LEU A 306 2.85 -18.79 7.22
C LEU A 306 3.02 -18.52 8.73
N PRO A 307 2.84 -17.30 9.25
CA PRO A 307 2.81 -17.07 10.69
C PRO A 307 1.70 -17.82 11.43
N LEU A 308 0.51 -17.98 10.82
CA LEU A 308 -0.58 -18.79 11.39
C LEU A 308 -0.22 -20.27 11.42
N ALA A 309 0.35 -20.78 10.33
CA ALA A 309 0.85 -22.17 10.29
C ALA A 309 1.99 -22.41 11.28
N ARG A 310 2.84 -21.41 11.54
CA ARG A 310 3.89 -21.49 12.56
C ARG A 310 3.32 -21.61 13.98
N LYS A 311 2.08 -21.16 14.22
CA LYS A 311 1.34 -21.42 15.48
C LYS A 311 0.73 -22.81 15.54
N GLY A 312 0.85 -23.63 14.49
CA GLY A 312 0.34 -24.99 14.41
C GLY A 312 -1.04 -25.11 13.74
N ALA A 313 -1.61 -24.03 13.25
CA ALA A 313 -2.88 -24.07 12.54
C ALA A 313 -2.71 -24.64 11.13
N HIS A 314 -3.73 -25.33 10.62
CA HIS A 314 -3.86 -25.71 9.22
C HIS A 314 -4.42 -24.53 8.43
N VAL A 315 -3.68 -24.02 7.45
CA VAL A 315 -4.06 -22.80 6.71
C VAL A 315 -4.32 -23.12 5.24
N ILE A 316 -5.46 -22.66 4.74
CA ILE A 316 -5.81 -22.70 3.34
C ILE A 316 -5.77 -21.25 2.82
N GLY A 317 -4.80 -20.97 1.95
CA GLY A 317 -4.62 -19.66 1.31
C GLY A 317 -5.23 -19.66 -0.10
N LEU A 318 -6.05 -18.65 -0.37
CA LEU A 318 -6.68 -18.43 -1.69
C LEU A 318 -6.20 -17.11 -2.27
N GLU A 319 -5.74 -17.13 -3.52
CA GLU A 319 -5.18 -15.97 -4.23
C GLU A 319 -5.46 -16.10 -5.73
N SER A 320 -5.74 -15.00 -6.40
CA SER A 320 -6.06 -14.98 -7.82
C SER A 320 -4.83 -15.12 -8.73
N SER A 321 -3.66 -14.72 -8.26
CA SER A 321 -2.40 -14.77 -9.00
C SER A 321 -1.70 -16.12 -8.85
N ASP A 322 -1.57 -16.87 -9.94
CA ASP A 322 -0.85 -18.14 -9.95
C ASP A 322 0.61 -17.97 -9.49
N SER A 323 1.31 -16.91 -9.92
CA SER A 323 2.69 -16.63 -9.47
C SER A 323 2.79 -16.36 -7.98
N SER A 324 1.78 -15.70 -7.38
CA SER A 324 1.73 -15.46 -5.94
C SER A 324 1.48 -16.76 -5.18
N VAL A 325 0.59 -17.64 -5.68
CA VAL A 325 0.34 -18.97 -5.12
C VAL A 325 1.62 -19.83 -5.15
N GLN A 326 2.32 -19.87 -6.28
CA GLN A 326 3.60 -20.58 -6.40
C GLN A 326 4.62 -20.02 -5.42
N ARG A 327 4.67 -18.69 -5.23
CA ARG A 327 5.55 -18.03 -4.25
C ARG A 327 5.18 -18.41 -2.82
N ALA A 328 3.90 -18.45 -2.48
CA ALA A 328 3.43 -18.87 -1.16
C ALA A 328 3.81 -20.34 -0.86
N GLN A 329 3.64 -21.25 -1.83
CA GLN A 329 4.06 -22.66 -1.73
C GLN A 329 5.58 -22.78 -1.54
N HIS A 330 6.37 -22.01 -2.30
CA HIS A 330 7.82 -21.95 -2.16
C HIS A 330 8.21 -21.46 -0.75
N ASN A 331 7.62 -20.39 -0.26
CA ASN A 331 7.87 -19.86 1.07
C ASN A 331 7.46 -20.85 2.17
N ALA A 332 6.34 -21.57 2.00
CA ALA A 332 5.94 -22.63 2.93
C ALA A 332 6.99 -23.74 3.01
N LYS A 333 7.52 -24.18 1.87
CA LYS A 333 8.57 -25.19 1.80
C LYS A 333 9.86 -24.72 2.49
N ARG A 334 10.31 -23.50 2.23
CA ARG A 334 11.50 -22.90 2.87
C ARG A 334 11.38 -22.88 4.40
N ASN A 335 10.20 -22.61 4.90
CA ASN A 335 9.91 -22.52 6.34
C ASN A 335 9.56 -23.87 6.98
N GLY A 336 9.52 -24.98 6.24
CA GLY A 336 9.12 -26.30 6.75
C GLY A 336 7.64 -26.39 7.15
N LEU A 337 6.76 -25.59 6.50
CA LEU A 337 5.35 -25.46 6.84
C LEU A 337 4.40 -26.14 5.82
N THR A 338 4.94 -26.89 4.86
CA THR A 338 4.14 -27.52 3.78
C THR A 338 3.04 -28.44 4.31
N ALA A 339 3.26 -29.12 5.43
CA ALA A 339 2.26 -30.02 6.01
C ALA A 339 1.07 -29.28 6.64
N LEU A 340 1.22 -27.98 6.93
CA LEU A 340 0.22 -27.14 7.60
C LEU A 340 -0.40 -26.10 6.65
N THR A 341 0.04 -26.05 5.39
CA THR A 341 -0.41 -25.01 4.44
C THR A 341 -0.85 -25.61 3.11
N GLN A 342 -1.94 -25.11 2.59
CA GLN A 342 -2.42 -25.40 1.24
C GLN A 342 -2.73 -24.08 0.53
N PHE A 343 -2.21 -23.88 -0.69
CA PHE A 343 -2.46 -22.66 -1.46
C PHE A 343 -3.10 -23.01 -2.78
N GLN A 344 -4.16 -22.27 -3.16
CA GLN A 344 -4.95 -22.51 -4.35
C GLN A 344 -5.21 -21.22 -5.11
N VAL A 345 -5.20 -21.31 -6.45
CA VAL A 345 -5.59 -20.19 -7.31
C VAL A 345 -7.11 -20.07 -7.32
N ALA A 346 -7.63 -18.92 -6.87
CA ALA A 346 -9.05 -18.62 -6.85
C ALA A 346 -9.30 -17.12 -7.05
N ASP A 347 -10.14 -16.76 -8.02
CA ASP A 347 -10.62 -15.38 -8.14
C ASP A 347 -11.81 -15.18 -7.18
N LEU A 348 -11.54 -14.52 -6.05
CA LEU A 348 -12.51 -14.32 -4.98
C LEU A 348 -13.60 -13.28 -5.32
N HIS A 349 -13.43 -12.53 -6.41
CA HIS A 349 -14.43 -11.61 -6.93
C HIS A 349 -15.28 -12.21 -8.06
N ALA A 350 -14.88 -13.35 -8.62
CA ALA A 350 -15.61 -13.98 -9.71
C ALA A 350 -16.92 -14.62 -9.22
N PRO A 351 -18.04 -14.39 -9.91
CA PRO A 351 -19.28 -15.10 -9.63
C PRO A 351 -19.10 -16.62 -9.80
N GLY A 352 -19.57 -17.40 -8.83
CA GLY A 352 -19.51 -18.87 -8.92
C GLY A 352 -18.26 -19.52 -8.32
N THR A 353 -17.27 -18.76 -7.90
CA THR A 353 -16.21 -19.30 -7.02
C THR A 353 -16.85 -19.66 -5.69
N SER A 354 -16.88 -20.95 -5.33
CA SER A 354 -17.50 -21.45 -4.10
C SER A 354 -16.59 -22.44 -3.39
N PHE A 355 -16.89 -22.70 -2.12
CA PHE A 355 -16.22 -23.77 -1.36
C PHE A 355 -16.35 -25.15 -2.00
N ASP A 356 -17.44 -25.42 -2.73
CA ASP A 356 -17.70 -26.71 -3.34
C ASP A 356 -16.64 -27.12 -4.37
N ASN A 357 -15.99 -26.13 -4.99
CA ASN A 357 -14.93 -26.33 -5.97
C ASN A 357 -13.52 -26.24 -5.36
N LEU A 358 -13.42 -26.00 -4.06
CA LEU A 358 -12.16 -25.85 -3.35
C LEU A 358 -12.04 -26.97 -2.33
N THR A 359 -10.83 -27.49 -2.16
CA THR A 359 -10.53 -28.48 -1.11
C THR A 359 -10.45 -27.78 0.24
N VAL A 360 -11.55 -27.12 0.67
CA VAL A 360 -11.62 -26.42 1.95
C VAL A 360 -12.24 -27.34 3.00
N SER A 361 -11.58 -27.45 4.14
CA SER A 361 -12.10 -28.22 5.26
C SER A 361 -13.41 -27.59 5.78
N PRO A 362 -14.46 -28.39 6.05
CA PRO A 362 -15.68 -27.90 6.68
C PRO A 362 -15.46 -27.41 8.13
N MET A 363 -14.26 -27.61 8.65
CA MET A 363 -13.87 -27.27 10.04
C MET A 363 -13.23 -25.89 10.19
N VAL A 364 -13.30 -25.01 9.18
CA VAL A 364 -12.71 -23.66 9.26
C VAL A 364 -13.35 -22.86 10.39
N THR A 365 -12.55 -22.46 11.37
CA THR A 365 -12.99 -21.71 12.55
C THR A 365 -12.55 -20.25 12.55
N ALA A 366 -11.51 -19.90 11.78
CA ALA A 366 -11.00 -18.55 11.69
C ALA A 366 -10.68 -18.16 10.24
N ALA A 367 -10.71 -16.86 9.93
CA ALA A 367 -10.32 -16.35 8.63
C ALA A 367 -9.50 -15.06 8.73
N VAL A 368 -8.60 -14.86 7.78
CA VAL A 368 -7.95 -13.57 7.48
C VAL A 368 -8.42 -13.09 6.11
N LEU A 369 -8.68 -11.81 6.00
CA LEU A 369 -8.97 -11.13 4.73
C LEU A 369 -8.01 -9.95 4.58
N ASP A 370 -7.30 -9.87 3.45
CA ASP A 370 -6.48 -8.69 3.05
C ASP A 370 -6.78 -8.34 1.58
N PRO A 371 -8.02 -7.92 1.26
CA PRO A 371 -8.45 -7.70 -0.11
C PRO A 371 -7.83 -6.45 -0.73
N PRO A 372 -7.89 -6.32 -2.07
CA PRO A 372 -7.50 -5.11 -2.77
C PRO A 372 -8.40 -3.92 -2.36
N ARG A 373 -8.07 -2.70 -2.86
CA ARG A 373 -8.81 -1.46 -2.53
C ARG A 373 -10.31 -1.48 -2.83
N SER A 374 -10.77 -2.41 -3.64
CA SER A 374 -12.21 -2.65 -3.91
C SER A 374 -12.94 -3.34 -2.76
N GLY A 375 -12.22 -3.85 -1.76
CA GLY A 375 -12.74 -4.67 -0.66
C GLY A 375 -12.93 -6.13 -1.08
N ALA A 376 -13.52 -6.95 -0.21
CA ALA A 376 -13.82 -8.35 -0.48
C ALA A 376 -14.97 -8.54 -1.51
N GLY A 377 -15.75 -7.49 -1.74
CA GLY A 377 -16.77 -7.46 -2.77
C GLY A 377 -18.10 -8.14 -2.38
N PRO A 378 -19.03 -8.25 -3.34
CA PRO A 378 -20.38 -8.78 -3.09
C PRO A 378 -20.37 -10.28 -2.76
N GLU A 379 -19.30 -10.98 -3.11
CA GLU A 379 -19.16 -12.42 -2.89
C GLU A 379 -18.74 -12.79 -1.46
N LEU A 380 -18.49 -11.79 -0.59
CA LEU A 380 -18.04 -12.01 0.79
C LEU A 380 -18.90 -13.02 1.56
N ASN A 381 -20.23 -12.98 1.38
CA ASN A 381 -21.16 -13.89 2.05
C ASN A 381 -20.89 -15.37 1.76
N ARG A 382 -20.32 -15.70 0.62
CA ARG A 382 -20.02 -17.09 0.23
C ARG A 382 -18.89 -17.70 1.05
N TRP A 383 -18.05 -16.86 1.66
CA TRP A 383 -16.92 -17.27 2.46
C TRP A 383 -17.25 -17.41 3.97
N LEU A 384 -18.50 -17.06 4.36
CA LEU A 384 -18.95 -17.09 5.75
C LEU A 384 -19.56 -18.45 6.11
N VAL A 385 -18.71 -19.48 6.25
CA VAL A 385 -19.17 -20.81 6.67
C VAL A 385 -19.72 -20.79 8.10
N PRO A 386 -20.68 -21.71 8.44
CA PRO A 386 -21.31 -21.72 9.76
C PRO A 386 -20.33 -21.94 10.94
N THR A 387 -19.24 -22.68 10.69
CA THR A 387 -18.20 -22.96 11.70
C THR A 387 -17.28 -21.79 12.00
N LEU A 388 -17.27 -20.75 11.13
CA LEU A 388 -16.37 -19.60 11.26
C LEU A 388 -16.74 -18.77 12.50
N GLN A 389 -15.80 -18.60 13.42
CA GLN A 389 -15.99 -17.93 14.70
C GLN A 389 -15.29 -16.57 14.76
N ARG A 390 -14.12 -16.42 14.09
CA ARG A 390 -13.28 -15.21 14.17
C ARG A 390 -12.80 -14.81 12.79
N ILE A 391 -12.81 -13.51 12.53
CA ILE A 391 -12.29 -12.95 11.29
C ILE A 391 -11.36 -11.77 11.61
N ALA A 392 -10.16 -11.79 11.06
CA ALA A 392 -9.28 -10.64 11.01
C ALA A 392 -9.38 -10.01 9.60
N TYR A 393 -9.90 -8.80 9.50
CA TYR A 393 -10.06 -8.09 8.24
C TYR A 393 -9.07 -6.92 8.16
N VAL A 394 -8.09 -7.02 7.27
CA VAL A 394 -7.13 -5.97 6.93
C VAL A 394 -7.65 -5.19 5.73
N SER A 395 -7.51 -3.87 5.71
CA SER A 395 -7.96 -3.06 4.57
C SER A 395 -7.19 -1.75 4.45
N CYS A 396 -6.77 -1.43 3.24
CA CYS A 396 -6.17 -0.13 2.90
C CYS A 396 -7.19 0.93 2.44
N ASN A 397 -8.51 0.66 2.61
CA ASN A 397 -9.58 1.59 2.21
C ASN A 397 -10.74 1.56 3.21
N PRO A 398 -10.91 2.60 4.04
CA PRO A 398 -11.93 2.63 5.08
C PRO A 398 -13.37 2.58 4.52
N VAL A 399 -13.60 3.08 3.30
CA VAL A 399 -14.93 3.06 2.66
C VAL A 399 -15.38 1.63 2.37
N THR A 400 -14.49 0.83 1.73
CA THR A 400 -14.81 -0.57 1.41
C THR A 400 -14.78 -1.44 2.65
N PHE A 401 -13.90 -1.14 3.61
CA PHE A 401 -13.89 -1.81 4.91
C PHE A 401 -15.24 -1.67 5.62
N ALA A 402 -15.76 -0.45 5.75
CA ALA A 402 -17.03 -0.20 6.44
C ALA A 402 -18.23 -0.87 5.75
N ARG A 403 -18.23 -0.88 4.40
CA ARG A 403 -19.24 -1.61 3.61
C ARG A 403 -19.20 -3.11 3.89
N ASP A 404 -18.02 -3.71 3.85
CA ASP A 404 -17.84 -5.14 4.05
C ASP A 404 -18.06 -5.51 5.53
N ALA A 405 -17.71 -4.63 6.48
CA ALA A 405 -18.04 -4.77 7.89
C ALA A 405 -19.56 -4.83 8.13
N ALA A 406 -20.34 -4.00 7.42
CA ALA A 406 -21.80 -4.08 7.48
C ALA A 406 -22.34 -5.43 6.98
N VAL A 407 -21.73 -6.01 5.96
CA VAL A 407 -22.06 -7.37 5.50
C VAL A 407 -21.76 -8.41 6.58
N LEU A 408 -20.57 -8.34 7.21
CA LEU A 408 -20.21 -9.26 8.29
C LEU A 408 -21.15 -9.15 9.49
N THR A 409 -21.50 -7.94 9.90
CA THR A 409 -22.43 -7.74 11.03
C THR A 409 -23.84 -8.24 10.72
N ALA A 410 -24.31 -8.07 9.49
CA ALA A 410 -25.59 -8.63 9.05
C ALA A 410 -25.61 -10.17 9.02
N ASN A 411 -24.42 -10.83 8.99
CA ASN A 411 -24.25 -12.27 8.99
C ASN A 411 -23.85 -12.85 10.38
N GLY A 412 -24.14 -12.12 11.46
CA GLY A 412 -24.02 -12.60 12.82
C GLY A 412 -22.62 -12.47 13.42
N PHE A 413 -21.79 -11.56 12.92
CA PHE A 413 -20.54 -11.16 13.54
C PHE A 413 -20.68 -9.79 14.22
N GLU A 414 -19.94 -9.56 15.27
CA GLU A 414 -19.71 -8.26 15.86
C GLU A 414 -18.29 -7.79 15.57
N LEU A 415 -18.11 -6.50 15.28
CA LEU A 415 -16.78 -5.88 15.18
C LEU A 415 -16.27 -5.63 16.61
N ALA A 416 -15.61 -6.63 17.19
CA ALA A 416 -15.14 -6.57 18.57
C ALA A 416 -14.05 -5.53 18.77
N GLU A 417 -13.12 -5.41 17.80
CA GLU A 417 -12.05 -4.43 17.85
C GLU A 417 -11.76 -3.87 16.46
N VAL A 418 -11.38 -2.60 16.42
CA VAL A 418 -10.95 -1.94 15.18
C VAL A 418 -9.85 -0.94 15.46
N GLY A 419 -8.90 -0.78 14.54
CA GLY A 419 -7.82 0.20 14.70
C GLY A 419 -7.08 0.54 13.41
N VAL A 420 -6.37 1.66 13.47
CA VAL A 420 -5.55 2.19 12.35
C VAL A 420 -4.11 1.75 12.51
N TYR A 421 -3.51 1.32 11.41
CA TYR A 421 -2.09 1.01 11.25
C TYR A 421 -1.50 2.01 10.27
N ASP A 422 -0.52 2.81 10.70
CA ASP A 422 0.05 3.87 9.85
C ASP A 422 1.04 3.31 8.82
N MET A 423 0.52 2.46 7.93
CA MET A 423 1.28 1.81 6.84
C MET A 423 1.90 2.84 5.88
N PHE A 424 1.26 4.00 5.72
CA PHE A 424 1.62 5.04 4.77
C PHE A 424 1.75 6.41 5.45
N PRO A 425 2.78 6.63 6.29
CA PRO A 425 3.04 7.94 6.87
C PRO A 425 3.15 9.04 5.80
N ASN A 426 2.83 10.26 6.18
CA ASN A 426 2.84 11.43 5.27
C ASN A 426 1.81 11.38 4.12
N THR A 427 0.86 10.46 4.19
CA THR A 427 -0.26 10.35 3.24
C THR A 427 -1.58 10.21 3.99
N ALA A 428 -2.70 10.43 3.29
CA ALA A 428 -4.03 10.20 3.84
C ALA A 428 -4.52 8.73 3.70
N HIS A 429 -3.69 7.82 3.18
CA HIS A 429 -4.06 6.41 3.09
C HIS A 429 -4.21 5.81 4.49
N VAL A 430 -5.32 5.10 4.70
CA VAL A 430 -5.67 4.46 5.96
C VAL A 430 -5.48 2.95 5.79
N GLU A 431 -4.69 2.33 6.66
CA GLU A 431 -4.66 0.88 6.83
C GLU A 431 -5.43 0.55 8.10
N THR A 432 -6.33 -0.40 8.03
CA THR A 432 -7.25 -0.77 9.11
C THR A 432 -7.13 -2.26 9.42
N LEU A 433 -7.21 -2.63 10.70
CA LEU A 433 -7.49 -3.99 11.13
C LEU A 433 -8.81 -3.99 11.91
N GLY A 434 -9.79 -4.78 11.47
CA GLY A 434 -10.98 -5.14 12.22
C GLY A 434 -10.93 -6.59 12.68
N LEU A 435 -11.28 -6.84 13.93
CA LEU A 435 -11.46 -8.18 14.47
C LEU A 435 -12.93 -8.43 14.70
N PHE A 436 -13.47 -9.42 13.99
CA PHE A 436 -14.87 -9.82 14.08
C PHE A 436 -15.00 -11.14 14.83
N ILE A 437 -16.00 -11.25 15.66
CA ILE A 437 -16.31 -12.44 16.44
C ILE A 437 -17.77 -12.80 16.20
N ARG A 438 -18.07 -14.08 16.02
CA ARG A 438 -19.46 -14.53 15.84
C ARG A 438 -20.24 -14.33 17.12
N VAL A 439 -21.42 -13.74 17.01
CA VAL A 439 -22.34 -13.52 18.16
C VAL A 439 -22.74 -14.88 18.76
N GLY A 440 -22.55 -15.02 20.07
CA GLY A 440 -22.79 -16.29 20.79
C GLY A 440 -21.58 -17.24 20.88
N ALA A 441 -20.44 -16.92 20.27
CA ALA A 441 -19.20 -17.59 20.56
C ALA A 441 -18.71 -17.18 21.96
N SER A 442 -18.59 -18.12 22.87
CA SER A 442 -18.06 -17.85 24.22
C SER A 442 -16.65 -17.30 24.11
N THR A 443 -16.43 -16.12 24.67
CA THR A 443 -15.09 -15.61 24.96
C THR A 443 -14.53 -16.40 26.15
N ASN A 444 -14.05 -17.61 25.89
CA ASN A 444 -13.25 -18.30 26.92
C ASN A 444 -11.95 -17.51 27.07
N GLY A 445 -11.77 -16.94 28.28
CA GLY A 445 -10.72 -16.06 28.74
C GLY A 445 -9.31 -16.66 28.76
#